data_66da1cd881072b2318fc3f4ff128da86
#
_entry.id   66da1cd881072b2318fc3f4ff128da86
#
_cell.length_a   1.000
_cell.length_b   1.000
_cell.length_c   1.000
_cell.angle_alpha   90.00
_cell.angle_beta   90.00
_cell.angle_gamma   90.00
#
_symmetry.space_group_name_H-M   'P 1'
#
loop_
_entity.id
_entity.type
_entity.pdbx_description
1 polymer ?
#
loop_
_entity_poly.entity_id
_entity_poly.type
_entity_poly.pdbx_seq_one_letter_code
_entity_poly.pdbx_strand_id
1 'polypeptide(L)'
;MLIYDLLAVRIIFEPRNADEELNDCFDIYVSISKIYKPHPDRLRDWVSHPKANGYQALHVTLMGNNGQWIEVQIRSERMNDVAEQGFAAHWKYKD
;
A
#
# COMPACT_ATOMS: atom_id res chain seq x y z
N MET A 1 -16.35 6.57 24.03
CA MET A 1 -14.98 6.22 23.79
C MET A 1 -14.68 6.14 22.32
N LEU A 2 -13.75 6.87 21.90
CA LEU A 2 -13.41 6.90 20.54
C LEU A 2 -12.33 5.93 20.22
N ILE A 3 -12.59 5.06 19.32
CA ILE A 3 -11.59 4.15 18.84
C ILE A 3 -11.19 4.62 17.47
N TYR A 4 -9.94 4.92 17.33
CA TYR A 4 -9.42 5.33 16.05
C TYR A 4 -9.00 4.10 15.29
N ASP A 5 -9.97 3.27 14.98
CA ASP A 5 -9.69 2.13 14.15
C ASP A 5 -9.55 2.61 12.73
N LEU A 6 -8.32 2.83 12.34
CA LEU A 6 -8.04 3.09 10.96
C LEU A 6 -8.25 1.79 10.21
N LEU A 7 -9.22 1.77 9.32
CA LEU A 7 -9.44 0.61 8.50
C LEU A 7 -8.29 0.51 7.49
N ALA A 8 -7.56 -0.59 7.53
CA ALA A 8 -6.45 -0.81 6.62
C ALA A 8 -6.82 -1.90 5.63
N VAL A 9 -6.59 -1.62 4.36
CA VAL A 9 -6.89 -2.55 3.27
C VAL A 9 -5.60 -2.76 2.48
N ARG A 10 -5.34 -4.00 2.09
CA ARG A 10 -4.19 -4.32 1.27
C ARG A 10 -4.68 -4.85 -0.07
N ILE A 11 -4.20 -4.26 -1.14
CA ILE A 11 -4.47 -4.72 -2.49
C ILE A 11 -3.19 -5.31 -3.04
N ILE A 12 -3.22 -6.61 -3.31
CA ILE A 12 -2.08 -7.32 -3.88
C ILE A 12 -2.47 -7.74 -5.29
N PHE A 13 -1.66 -7.39 -6.27
CA PHE A 13 -1.99 -7.64 -7.66
C PHE A 13 -0.84 -8.32 -8.39
N GLU A 14 -1.18 -8.97 -9.50
CA GLU A 14 -0.20 -9.53 -10.42
C GLU A 14 -0.02 -8.53 -11.56
N PRO A 15 1.20 -8.00 -11.77
CA PRO A 15 1.39 -7.02 -12.83
C PRO A 15 1.26 -7.66 -14.21
N ARG A 16 0.86 -6.86 -15.21
CA ARG A 16 0.74 -7.32 -16.59
C ARG A 16 2.09 -7.86 -17.10
N ASN A 17 3.17 -7.21 -16.70
CA ASN A 17 4.52 -7.70 -16.90
C ASN A 17 5.45 -6.96 -15.93
N ALA A 18 6.71 -7.40 -15.83
CA ALA A 18 7.63 -6.86 -14.84
C ALA A 18 7.87 -5.37 -15.00
N ASP A 19 7.84 -4.87 -16.25
CA ASP A 19 8.11 -3.46 -16.51
C ASP A 19 6.92 -2.56 -16.16
N GLU A 20 5.74 -3.15 -15.99
CA GLU A 20 4.52 -2.40 -15.73
C GLU A 20 4.15 -2.34 -14.25
N GLU A 21 5.00 -2.85 -13.39
CA GLU A 21 4.69 -2.95 -11.96
C GLU A 21 4.35 -1.60 -11.34
N LEU A 22 5.16 -0.59 -11.60
CA LEU A 22 4.92 0.75 -11.09
C LEU A 22 3.65 1.36 -11.70
N ASN A 23 3.51 1.25 -13.02
CA ASN A 23 2.35 1.81 -13.71
C ASN A 23 1.06 1.15 -13.23
N ASP A 24 1.08 -0.16 -12.98
CA ASP A 24 -0.10 -0.86 -12.51
C ASP A 24 -0.47 -0.42 -11.09
N CYS A 25 0.51 -0.14 -10.24
CA CYS A 25 0.22 0.42 -8.91
C CYS A 25 -0.56 1.73 -9.03
N PHE A 26 -0.11 2.63 -9.89
CA PHE A 26 -0.75 3.92 -10.05
C PHE A 26 -2.08 3.82 -10.78
N ASP A 27 -2.23 2.85 -11.69
CA ASP A 27 -3.53 2.60 -12.32
C ASP A 27 -4.58 2.21 -11.28
N ILE A 28 -4.21 1.35 -10.34
CA ILE A 28 -5.10 0.96 -9.25
C ILE A 28 -5.42 2.18 -8.38
N TYR A 29 -4.42 2.98 -8.06
CA TYR A 29 -4.62 4.20 -7.29
C TYR A 29 -5.62 5.13 -7.98
N VAL A 30 -5.45 5.35 -9.29
CA VAL A 30 -6.36 6.20 -10.05
C VAL A 30 -7.78 5.63 -10.00
N SER A 31 -7.91 4.33 -10.15
CA SER A 31 -9.23 3.69 -10.13
C SER A 31 -9.95 3.86 -8.80
N ILE A 32 -9.26 3.64 -7.69
CA ILE A 32 -9.90 3.79 -6.38
C ILE A 32 -10.16 5.26 -6.03
N SER A 33 -9.34 6.17 -6.57
CA SER A 33 -9.52 7.60 -6.36
C SER A 33 -10.78 8.14 -7.03
N LYS A 34 -11.30 7.43 -8.03
CA LYS A 34 -12.57 7.81 -8.66
C LYS A 34 -13.76 7.46 -7.78
N ILE A 35 -13.60 6.51 -6.87
CA ILE A 35 -14.67 6.06 -6.00
C ILE A 35 -14.61 6.76 -4.64
N TYR A 36 -13.40 6.91 -4.10
CA TYR A 36 -13.18 7.52 -2.80
C TYR A 36 -12.21 8.68 -2.92
N LYS A 37 -12.48 9.74 -2.18
CA LYS A 37 -11.62 10.93 -2.24
C LYS A 37 -10.31 10.69 -1.51
N PRO A 38 -9.17 10.82 -2.19
CA PRO A 38 -7.88 10.63 -1.52
C PRO A 38 -7.50 11.85 -0.67
N HIS A 39 -6.77 11.58 0.41
CA HIS A 39 -6.20 12.64 1.23
C HIS A 39 -4.95 13.17 0.51
N PRO A 40 -4.90 14.45 0.15
CA PRO A 40 -3.84 14.95 -0.74
C PRO A 40 -2.44 14.85 -0.16
N ASP A 41 -2.30 14.89 1.18
CA ASP A 41 -0.99 14.91 1.81
C ASP A 41 -0.55 13.55 2.34
N ARG A 42 -1.30 12.50 2.02
CA ARG A 42 -1.04 11.19 2.60
C ARG A 42 -0.70 10.11 1.59
N LEU A 43 -0.26 10.51 0.41
CA LEU A 43 0.26 9.54 -0.57
C LEU A 43 1.73 9.28 -0.29
N ARG A 44 2.09 8.00 -0.16
CA ARG A 44 3.49 7.60 0.03
C ARG A 44 3.87 6.62 -1.06
N ASP A 45 4.82 7.03 -1.88
CA ASP A 45 5.27 6.24 -3.02
C ASP A 45 6.56 5.51 -2.67
N TRP A 46 6.42 4.34 -2.06
CA TRP A 46 7.56 3.49 -1.77
C TRP A 46 7.85 2.51 -2.92
N VAL A 47 7.18 2.68 -4.07
CA VAL A 47 7.48 1.88 -5.25
C VAL A 47 8.62 2.50 -6.03
N SER A 48 8.49 3.80 -6.36
CA SER A 48 9.55 4.53 -7.05
C SER A 48 10.75 4.78 -6.16
N HIS A 49 10.52 4.90 -4.86
CA HIS A 49 11.55 5.20 -3.88
C HIS A 49 11.48 4.19 -2.73
N PRO A 50 11.99 2.97 -2.94
CA PRO A 50 11.92 1.94 -1.91
C PRO A 50 12.61 2.35 -0.62
N LYS A 51 12.11 1.84 0.49
CA LYS A 51 12.77 2.06 1.77
C LYS A 51 14.11 1.33 1.81
N ALA A 52 14.95 1.72 2.75
CA ALA A 52 16.30 1.16 2.85
C ALA A 52 16.32 -0.36 3.00
N ASN A 53 15.27 -0.93 3.59
CA ASN A 53 15.16 -2.38 3.76
C ASN A 53 14.55 -3.09 2.55
N GLY A 54 14.31 -2.37 1.46
CA GLY A 54 13.74 -2.93 0.24
C GLY A 54 12.22 -2.94 0.18
N TYR A 55 11.56 -2.44 1.22
CA TYR A 55 10.10 -2.40 1.24
C TYR A 55 9.55 -1.52 0.12
N GLN A 56 8.60 -2.04 -0.64
CA GLN A 56 7.93 -1.32 -1.71
C GLN A 56 6.42 -1.48 -1.57
N ALA A 57 5.72 -0.38 -1.71
CA ALA A 57 4.27 -0.33 -1.76
C ALA A 57 3.83 1.09 -2.06
N LEU A 58 2.62 1.25 -2.56
CA LEU A 58 2.01 2.56 -2.70
C LEU A 58 0.98 2.67 -1.58
N HIS A 59 1.17 3.64 -0.69
CA HIS A 59 0.25 3.87 0.43
C HIS A 59 -0.60 5.07 0.13
N VAL A 60 -1.90 4.93 0.24
CA VAL A 60 -2.84 6.03 0.03
C VAL A 60 -3.88 6.00 1.13
N THR A 61 -4.30 7.19 1.56
CA THR A 61 -5.37 7.34 2.54
C THR A 61 -6.59 7.89 1.82
N LEU A 62 -7.72 7.22 1.98
CA LEU A 62 -8.96 7.57 1.32
C LEU A 62 -10.03 7.89 2.36
N MET A 63 -10.99 8.73 1.96
CA MET A 63 -12.16 8.98 2.80
C MET A 63 -13.27 8.00 2.40
N GLY A 64 -13.67 7.16 3.35
CA GLY A 64 -14.79 6.25 3.13
C GLY A 64 -16.12 6.96 3.16
N ASN A 65 -17.17 6.26 2.73
CA ASN A 65 -18.50 6.84 2.61
C ASN A 65 -19.10 7.30 3.94
N ASN A 66 -18.63 6.71 5.02
CA ASN A 66 -19.11 7.05 6.36
C ASN A 66 -18.24 8.10 7.06
N GLY A 67 -17.37 8.77 6.32
CA GLY A 67 -16.51 9.79 6.89
C GLY A 67 -15.28 9.25 7.59
N GLN A 68 -15.01 7.96 7.45
CA GLN A 68 -13.87 7.33 8.10
C GLN A 68 -12.70 7.22 7.12
N TRP A 69 -11.50 7.48 7.63
CA TRP A 69 -10.31 7.32 6.80
C TRP A 69 -9.97 5.85 6.61
N ILE A 70 -9.57 5.51 5.40
CA ILE A 70 -9.16 4.15 5.03
C ILE A 70 -7.75 4.22 4.50
N GLU A 71 -6.85 3.44 5.07
CA GLU A 71 -5.51 3.32 4.53
C GLU A 71 -5.48 2.15 3.56
N VAL A 72 -5.00 2.40 2.35
CA VAL A 72 -4.90 1.36 1.33
C VAL A 72 -3.43 1.20 0.97
N GLN A 73 -2.94 -0.02 1.03
CA GLN A 73 -1.59 -0.37 0.62
C GLN A 73 -1.70 -1.17 -0.67
N ILE A 74 -1.09 -0.67 -1.73
CA ILE A 74 -1.12 -1.29 -3.04
C ILE A 74 0.26 -1.83 -3.34
N ARG A 75 0.37 -3.12 -3.64
CA ARG A 75 1.65 -3.73 -3.99
C ARG A 75 1.45 -4.96 -4.84
N SER A 76 2.45 -5.25 -5.67
CA SER A 76 2.45 -6.46 -6.47
C SER A 76 2.73 -7.67 -5.60
N GLU A 77 2.53 -8.85 -6.16
CA GLU A 77 2.86 -10.08 -5.45
C GLU A 77 4.33 -10.12 -5.05
N ARG A 78 5.23 -9.68 -5.95
CA ARG A 78 6.66 -9.62 -5.65
C ARG A 78 6.95 -8.68 -4.47
N MET A 79 6.33 -7.51 -4.48
CA MET A 79 6.51 -6.54 -3.39
C MET A 79 5.99 -7.09 -2.08
N ASN A 80 4.89 -7.82 -2.13
CA ASN A 80 4.32 -8.43 -0.95
C ASN A 80 5.23 -9.52 -0.39
N ASP A 81 5.84 -10.32 -1.27
CA ASP A 81 6.78 -11.35 -0.84
C ASP A 81 7.98 -10.74 -0.12
N VAL A 82 8.51 -9.65 -0.66
CA VAL A 82 9.62 -8.94 -0.01
C VAL A 82 9.21 -8.44 1.37
N ALA A 83 8.01 -7.87 1.48
CA ALA A 83 7.51 -7.38 2.76
C ALA A 83 7.34 -8.51 3.77
N GLU A 84 6.81 -9.64 3.35
CA GLU A 84 6.63 -10.79 4.23
C GLU A 84 7.97 -11.36 4.70
N GLN A 85 8.94 -11.44 3.81
CA GLN A 85 10.29 -11.88 4.18
C GLN A 85 10.94 -10.93 5.16
N GLY A 86 10.71 -9.64 4.99
CA GLY A 86 11.21 -8.63 5.91
C GLY A 86 10.64 -8.81 7.31
N PHE A 87 9.35 -9.08 7.40
CA PHE A 87 8.72 -9.36 8.68
C PHE A 87 9.28 -10.62 9.32
N ALA A 88 9.45 -11.67 8.56
CA ALA A 88 9.99 -12.93 9.08
C ALA A 88 11.41 -12.74 9.60
N ALA A 89 12.24 -12.01 8.86
CA ALA A 89 13.61 -11.74 9.30
C ALA A 89 13.63 -10.93 10.57
N HIS A 90 12.74 -9.94 10.67
CA HIS A 90 12.64 -9.09 11.84
C HIS A 90 12.24 -9.92 13.08
N TRP A 91 11.31 -10.83 12.91
CA TRP A 91 10.87 -11.70 13.99
C TRP A 91 12.00 -12.58 14.49
N LYS A 92 12.81 -13.11 13.58
CA LYS A 92 13.93 -13.95 13.99
C LYS A 92 14.94 -13.22 14.85
N TYR A 93 15.15 -11.95 14.58
CA TYR A 93 16.10 -11.16 15.36
C TYR A 93 15.59 -10.79 16.73
N LYS A 94 14.29 -10.76 16.90
CA LYS A 94 13.71 -10.36 18.16
C LYS A 94 13.66 -11.47 19.19
N ASP A 95 13.84 -12.68 18.78
CA ASP A 95 13.91 -13.80 19.69
C ASP A 95 15.31 -13.92 20.31
#